data_a1ccdaa6e8fd10a65436a5c6066782e8
#
_entry.id   a1ccdaa6e8fd10a65436a5c6066782e8
#
_cell.length_a   1.000
_cell.length_b   1.000
_cell.length_c   1.000
_cell.angle_alpha   90.00
_cell.angle_beta   90.00
_cell.angle_gamma   90.00
#
_symmetry.space_group_name_H-M   'P 1'
#
loop_
_entity.id
_entity.type
_entity.pdbx_description
1 polymer ?
#
loop_
_entity_poly.entity_id
_entity_poly.type
_entity_poly.pdbx_seq_one_letter_code
_entity_poly.pdbx_strand_id
1 'polypeptide(L)'
;MKCAPKLNLDVLNQRIRVKAGEEIRVLIPYEGSPAPSVNWTKESRAIQSKRFTTEVREDVISFYIDNSVRLDTGAYQITATNEFGSDSGNLHVTVVDRPGPPIGPVVYKNMERDQIKISWQIPEDDGGCDITGYIVDKSDYGANDWTSCPGYATKCEYIARGLQEGKLYTFRIRAENQIGTSDALVGKHIEAKSPYDPPGPPGQPLIESFTQSSATISWTPPTETGGRPITGYF
;
A
#
# COMPACT_ATOMS: atom_id res chain seq x y z
N MET A 1 9.83 -40.64 36.55
CA MET A 1 10.78 -39.90 37.41
C MET A 1 10.23 -38.49 37.56
N LYS A 2 10.11 -37.95 38.79
CA LYS A 2 9.61 -36.58 39.01
C LYS A 2 10.71 -35.58 38.66
N CYS A 3 10.45 -34.61 37.77
CA CYS A 3 11.42 -33.60 37.34
C CYS A 3 10.74 -32.31 36.84
N ALA A 4 11.51 -31.23 36.84
CA ALA A 4 11.08 -29.94 36.24
C ALA A 4 10.73 -30.09 34.76
N PRO A 5 9.82 -29.26 34.23
CA PRO A 5 9.55 -29.22 32.79
C PRO A 5 10.76 -28.78 32.02
N LYS A 6 10.95 -29.34 30.82
CA LYS A 6 11.98 -28.94 29.84
C LYS A 6 11.36 -28.88 28.47
N LEU A 7 11.29 -27.70 27.90
CA LEU A 7 10.68 -27.42 26.59
C LEU A 7 11.65 -27.72 25.45
N ASN A 8 11.15 -28.20 24.34
CA ASN A 8 11.94 -28.32 23.10
C ASN A 8 12.12 -26.93 22.45
N LEU A 9 13.30 -26.33 22.65
CA LEU A 9 13.63 -25.00 22.16
C LEU A 9 13.81 -24.94 20.64
N ASP A 10 14.09 -26.06 19.96
CA ASP A 10 14.24 -26.09 18.50
C ASP A 10 12.90 -25.78 17.81
N VAL A 11 11.79 -26.23 18.40
CA VAL A 11 10.44 -25.89 17.92
C VAL A 11 10.09 -24.43 18.20
N LEU A 12 10.44 -23.95 19.40
CA LEU A 12 10.14 -22.58 19.83
C LEU A 12 10.95 -21.52 19.05
N ASN A 13 12.18 -21.84 18.68
CA ASN A 13 13.04 -20.92 17.92
C ASN A 13 12.68 -20.80 16.42
N GLN A 14 11.71 -21.57 15.94
CA GLN A 14 11.22 -21.46 14.57
C GLN A 14 10.44 -20.16 14.36
N ARG A 15 10.59 -19.57 13.18
CA ARG A 15 9.76 -18.43 12.74
C ARG A 15 8.55 -18.95 12.02
N ILE A 16 7.40 -18.82 12.63
CA ILE A 16 6.11 -19.20 12.03
C ILE A 16 5.64 -18.06 11.14
N ARG A 17 5.39 -18.36 9.86
CA ARG A 17 4.83 -17.41 8.91
C ARG A 17 3.60 -18.01 8.24
N VAL A 18 2.45 -17.35 8.38
CA VAL A 18 1.16 -17.79 7.82
C VAL A 18 0.45 -16.61 7.16
N LYS A 19 -0.50 -16.90 6.28
CA LYS A 19 -1.39 -15.87 5.73
C LYS A 19 -2.54 -15.60 6.71
N ALA A 20 -3.03 -14.36 6.72
CA ALA A 20 -4.24 -14.02 7.46
C ALA A 20 -5.41 -14.93 7.04
N GLY A 21 -6.19 -15.38 8.01
CA GLY A 21 -7.26 -16.36 7.82
C GLY A 21 -6.83 -17.82 7.99
N GLU A 22 -5.54 -18.13 7.96
CA GLU A 22 -5.05 -19.49 8.22
C GLU A 22 -4.96 -19.78 9.73
N GLU A 23 -5.04 -21.05 10.10
CA GLU A 23 -4.77 -21.49 11.48
C GLU A 23 -3.26 -21.49 11.77
N ILE A 24 -2.90 -21.15 13.00
CA ILE A 24 -1.54 -21.32 13.53
C ILE A 24 -1.59 -22.46 14.53
N ARG A 25 -0.87 -23.53 14.24
CA ARG A 25 -0.77 -24.69 15.13
C ARG A 25 0.69 -25.07 15.34
N VAL A 26 1.13 -24.99 16.58
CA VAL A 26 2.47 -25.39 16.99
C VAL A 26 2.36 -26.42 18.10
N LEU A 27 3.03 -27.53 17.93
CA LEU A 27 3.12 -28.59 18.95
C LEU A 27 4.53 -28.55 19.53
N ILE A 28 4.63 -28.29 20.82
CA ILE A 28 5.88 -28.10 21.55
C ILE A 28 6.09 -29.32 22.44
N PRO A 29 6.99 -30.25 22.05
CA PRO A 29 7.36 -31.36 22.91
C PRO A 29 7.98 -30.85 24.20
N TYR A 30 7.71 -31.53 25.30
CA TYR A 30 8.34 -31.27 26.58
C TYR A 30 8.61 -32.58 27.35
N GLU A 31 9.57 -32.52 28.25
CA GLU A 31 9.83 -33.54 29.23
C GLU A 31 9.50 -32.97 30.60
N GLY A 32 9.03 -33.78 31.54
CA GLY A 32 8.75 -33.33 32.90
C GLY A 32 7.57 -34.09 33.55
N SER A 33 7.61 -34.22 34.87
CA SER A 33 6.54 -34.87 35.63
C SER A 33 6.47 -34.32 37.06
N PRO A 34 5.28 -33.94 37.55
CA PRO A 34 3.97 -34.01 36.88
C PRO A 34 3.82 -33.03 35.72
N ALA A 35 2.73 -33.20 34.96
CA ALA A 35 2.42 -32.28 33.84
C ALA A 35 2.42 -30.81 34.29
N PRO A 36 3.05 -29.90 33.55
CA PRO A 36 3.17 -28.52 33.97
C PRO A 36 1.87 -27.71 33.76
N SER A 37 1.69 -26.69 34.58
CA SER A 37 0.81 -25.57 34.24
C SER A 37 1.52 -24.68 33.23
N VAL A 38 0.78 -24.15 32.26
CA VAL A 38 1.33 -23.34 31.15
C VAL A 38 0.71 -21.95 31.15
N ASN A 39 1.58 -20.95 31.07
CA ASN A 39 1.18 -19.56 30.88
C ASN A 39 1.80 -19.02 29.61
N TRP A 40 0.98 -18.29 28.81
CA TRP A 40 1.42 -17.63 27.61
C TRP A 40 1.25 -16.12 27.71
N THR A 41 2.27 -15.40 27.26
CA THR A 41 2.21 -13.95 27.07
C THR A 41 2.55 -13.58 25.64
N LYS A 42 2.00 -12.47 25.17
CA LYS A 42 2.37 -11.83 23.91
C LYS A 42 2.90 -10.43 24.22
N GLU A 43 4.09 -10.09 23.73
CA GLU A 43 4.74 -8.80 24.03
C GLU A 43 4.70 -8.49 25.55
N SER A 44 5.00 -9.48 26.38
CA SER A 44 4.96 -9.42 27.85
C SER A 44 3.59 -9.14 28.47
N ARG A 45 2.49 -9.28 27.70
CA ARG A 45 1.10 -9.11 28.19
C ARG A 45 0.33 -10.41 28.09
N ALA A 46 -0.62 -10.62 28.99
CA ALA A 46 -1.50 -11.79 28.92
C ALA A 46 -2.30 -11.81 27.61
N ILE A 47 -2.43 -12.99 27.01
CA ILE A 47 -3.19 -13.16 25.78
C ILE A 47 -4.69 -13.12 26.11
N GLN A 48 -5.41 -12.14 25.56
CA GLN A 48 -6.86 -11.95 25.77
C GLN A 48 -7.69 -12.34 24.53
N SER A 49 -7.13 -13.11 23.60
CA SER A 49 -7.83 -13.51 22.38
C SER A 49 -8.65 -14.78 22.59
N LYS A 50 -9.93 -14.75 22.23
CA LYS A 50 -10.80 -15.92 22.20
C LYS A 50 -10.40 -16.95 21.12
N ARG A 51 -9.58 -16.55 20.16
CA ARG A 51 -9.07 -17.41 19.07
C ARG A 51 -7.84 -18.20 19.48
N PHE A 52 -7.21 -17.81 20.60
CA PHE A 52 -6.05 -18.50 21.16
C PHE A 52 -6.51 -19.62 22.10
N THR A 53 -5.96 -20.80 21.90
CA THR A 53 -6.13 -21.95 22.82
C THR A 53 -4.80 -22.66 23.03
N THR A 54 -4.65 -23.30 24.18
CA THR A 54 -3.50 -24.12 24.53
C THR A 54 -3.97 -25.34 25.31
N GLU A 55 -3.38 -26.48 25.03
CA GLU A 55 -3.64 -27.75 25.74
C GLU A 55 -2.30 -28.37 26.13
N VAL A 56 -2.29 -29.00 27.31
CA VAL A 56 -1.16 -29.77 27.78
C VAL A 56 -1.56 -31.24 27.77
N ARG A 57 -0.83 -32.06 27.03
CA ARG A 57 -0.96 -33.52 26.97
C ARG A 57 0.29 -34.16 27.58
N GLU A 58 0.39 -35.50 27.58
CA GLU A 58 1.46 -36.21 28.28
C GLU A 58 2.88 -35.76 27.94
N ASP A 59 3.14 -35.41 26.69
CA ASP A 59 4.48 -35.10 26.14
C ASP A 59 4.51 -33.86 25.25
N VAL A 60 3.37 -33.16 25.09
CA VAL A 60 3.25 -32.03 24.15
C VAL A 60 2.33 -30.95 24.69
N ILE A 61 2.74 -29.70 24.46
CA ILE A 61 1.93 -28.50 24.69
C ILE A 61 1.55 -27.96 23.33
N SER A 62 0.25 -27.69 23.12
CA SER A 62 -0.22 -27.06 21.89
C SER A 62 -0.33 -25.55 22.05
N PHE A 63 0.07 -24.82 21.01
CA PHE A 63 -0.24 -23.43 20.77
C PHE A 63 -1.13 -23.37 19.53
N TYR A 64 -2.31 -22.80 19.65
CA TYR A 64 -3.28 -22.75 18.56
C TYR A 64 -3.96 -21.37 18.47
N ILE A 65 -3.99 -20.80 17.27
CA ILE A 65 -4.77 -19.61 16.94
C ILE A 65 -5.62 -19.94 15.72
N ASP A 66 -6.94 -19.86 15.87
CA ASP A 66 -7.89 -20.01 14.78
C ASP A 66 -8.05 -18.70 14.02
N ASN A 67 -8.18 -18.79 12.68
CA ASN A 67 -8.46 -17.65 11.80
C ASN A 67 -7.55 -16.44 12.11
N SER A 68 -6.25 -16.62 11.90
CA SER A 68 -5.23 -15.63 12.24
C SER A 68 -5.43 -14.29 11.55
N VAL A 69 -5.07 -13.19 12.20
CA VAL A 69 -5.13 -11.82 11.69
C VAL A 69 -3.78 -11.13 11.86
N ARG A 70 -3.56 -10.01 11.16
CA ARG A 70 -2.33 -9.22 11.25
C ARG A 70 -1.90 -8.91 12.69
N LEU A 71 -2.87 -8.63 13.56
CA LEU A 71 -2.62 -8.35 14.98
C LEU A 71 -2.07 -9.55 15.76
N ASP A 72 -2.12 -10.76 15.22
CA ASP A 72 -1.52 -11.94 15.86
C ASP A 72 0.00 -12.03 15.59
N THR A 73 0.55 -11.21 14.72
CA THR A 73 2.01 -11.04 14.58
C THR A 73 2.62 -10.59 15.91
N GLY A 74 3.71 -11.22 16.32
CA GLY A 74 4.45 -10.82 17.52
C GLY A 74 5.26 -11.94 18.13
N ALA A 75 5.93 -11.61 19.25
CA ALA A 75 6.67 -12.54 20.08
C ALA A 75 5.76 -13.08 21.19
N TYR A 76 5.64 -14.39 21.23
CA TYR A 76 4.90 -15.13 22.26
C TYR A 76 5.90 -15.82 23.17
N GLN A 77 5.70 -15.72 24.48
CA GLN A 77 6.50 -16.43 25.48
C GLN A 77 5.64 -17.46 26.19
N ILE A 78 6.14 -18.68 26.24
CA ILE A 78 5.60 -19.77 27.07
C ILE A 78 6.40 -19.87 28.34
N THR A 79 5.72 -20.10 29.47
CA THR A 79 6.32 -20.54 30.73
C THR A 79 5.57 -21.77 31.20
N ALA A 80 6.28 -22.87 31.32
CA ALA A 80 5.77 -24.15 31.85
C ALA A 80 6.31 -24.34 33.26
N THR A 81 5.45 -24.65 34.24
CA THR A 81 5.82 -24.72 35.64
C THR A 81 5.16 -25.95 36.31
N ASN A 82 5.94 -26.70 37.07
CA ASN A 82 5.44 -27.73 38.03
C ASN A 82 6.10 -27.56 39.39
N GLU A 83 5.82 -28.45 40.33
CA GLU A 83 6.36 -28.41 41.69
C GLU A 83 7.90 -28.53 41.76
N PHE A 84 8.57 -28.97 40.69
CA PHE A 84 10.01 -29.20 40.64
C PHE A 84 10.77 -28.04 39.92
N GLY A 85 10.08 -27.11 39.30
CA GLY A 85 10.69 -25.97 38.64
C GLY A 85 9.88 -25.43 37.45
N SER A 86 10.54 -24.59 36.69
CA SER A 86 9.94 -23.95 35.48
C SER A 86 10.93 -23.90 34.36
N ASP A 87 10.41 -23.90 33.12
CA ASP A 87 11.15 -23.61 31.88
C ASP A 87 10.36 -22.66 31.01
N SER A 88 11.06 -21.89 30.13
CA SER A 88 10.43 -20.91 29.30
C SER A 88 11.09 -20.82 27.93
N GLY A 89 10.33 -20.37 26.92
CA GLY A 89 10.82 -20.16 25.58
C GLY A 89 9.98 -19.15 24.80
N ASN A 90 10.49 -18.73 23.64
CA ASN A 90 9.84 -17.73 22.82
C ASN A 90 9.45 -18.33 21.46
N LEU A 91 8.27 -17.98 20.98
CA LEU A 91 7.75 -18.31 19.66
C LEU A 91 7.50 -17.01 18.88
N HIS A 92 8.03 -16.92 17.67
CA HIS A 92 7.81 -15.76 16.80
C HIS A 92 6.80 -16.09 15.70
N VAL A 93 5.70 -15.38 15.70
CA VAL A 93 4.62 -15.51 14.71
C VAL A 93 4.61 -14.27 13.81
N THR A 94 4.54 -14.47 12.50
CA THR A 94 4.34 -13.43 11.50
C THR A 94 3.12 -13.80 10.67
N VAL A 95 2.07 -13.02 10.76
CA VAL A 95 0.90 -13.15 9.91
C VAL A 95 1.03 -12.16 8.77
N VAL A 96 0.97 -12.64 7.53
CA VAL A 96 1.06 -11.82 6.32
C VAL A 96 -0.30 -11.69 5.64
N ASP A 97 -0.56 -10.55 5.01
CA ASP A 97 -1.81 -10.25 4.33
C ASP A 97 -1.54 -9.34 3.12
N ARG A 98 -2.57 -9.07 2.32
CA ARG A 98 -2.56 -7.99 1.35
C ARG A 98 -2.33 -6.65 2.06
N PRO A 99 -1.77 -5.63 1.36
CA PRO A 99 -1.55 -4.33 1.98
C PRO A 99 -2.87 -3.63 2.31
N GLY A 100 -2.81 -2.65 3.19
CA GLY A 100 -3.86 -1.65 3.35
C GLY A 100 -3.99 -0.76 2.10
N PRO A 101 -5.09 0.01 1.96
CA PRO A 101 -5.24 0.95 0.86
C PRO A 101 -4.18 2.06 0.95
N PRO A 102 -3.75 2.64 -0.18
CA PRO A 102 -2.94 3.83 -0.18
C PRO A 102 -3.61 4.97 0.59
N ILE A 103 -2.81 5.86 1.22
CA ILE A 103 -3.35 6.98 1.99
C ILE A 103 -3.59 8.17 1.07
N GLY A 104 -4.76 8.80 1.22
CA GLY A 104 -5.16 9.99 0.51
C GLY A 104 -4.72 11.31 1.18
N PRO A 105 -5.04 12.43 0.55
CA PRO A 105 -5.84 12.54 -0.67
C PRO A 105 -5.06 12.16 -1.94
N VAL A 106 -5.77 11.76 -3.00
CA VAL A 106 -5.20 11.69 -4.34
C VAL A 106 -4.94 13.13 -4.81
N VAL A 107 -3.67 13.43 -5.12
CA VAL A 107 -3.24 14.76 -5.55
C VAL A 107 -2.98 14.75 -7.05
N TYR A 108 -3.57 15.72 -7.75
CA TYR A 108 -3.44 15.91 -9.18
C TYR A 108 -2.51 17.09 -9.48
N LYS A 109 -1.50 16.89 -10.34
CA LYS A 109 -0.51 17.90 -10.73
C LYS A 109 -0.22 17.81 -12.22
N ASN A 110 0.39 18.86 -12.78
CA ASN A 110 0.85 18.92 -14.17
C ASN A 110 -0.22 18.42 -15.14
N MET A 111 -1.41 18.99 -15.01
CA MET A 111 -2.55 18.66 -15.85
C MET A 111 -2.30 19.22 -17.24
N GLU A 112 -2.50 18.39 -18.26
CA GLU A 112 -2.45 18.73 -19.66
C GLU A 112 -3.73 18.22 -20.34
N ARG A 113 -3.88 18.46 -21.65
CA ARG A 113 -5.09 18.08 -22.40
C ARG A 113 -5.38 16.58 -22.37
N ASP A 114 -4.31 15.76 -22.41
CA ASP A 114 -4.38 14.31 -22.57
C ASP A 114 -3.66 13.52 -21.46
N GLN A 115 -3.10 14.23 -20.49
CA GLN A 115 -2.39 13.57 -19.38
C GLN A 115 -2.50 14.32 -18.05
N ILE A 116 -2.32 13.58 -16.96
CA ILE A 116 -2.29 14.12 -15.60
C ILE A 116 -1.33 13.33 -14.73
N LYS A 117 -0.54 14.02 -13.92
CA LYS A 117 0.27 13.39 -12.87
C LYS A 117 -0.56 13.21 -11.60
N ILE A 118 -0.61 11.99 -11.11
CA ILE A 118 -1.36 11.58 -9.92
C ILE A 118 -0.34 11.18 -8.85
N SER A 119 -0.58 11.56 -7.60
CA SER A 119 0.23 11.13 -6.47
C SER A 119 -0.62 10.84 -5.25
N TRP A 120 -0.12 9.97 -4.37
CA TRP A 120 -0.74 9.50 -3.13
C TRP A 120 0.33 9.22 -2.08
N GLN A 121 -0.06 8.72 -0.92
CA GLN A 121 0.88 8.30 0.12
C GLN A 121 0.86 6.77 0.26
N ILE A 122 1.98 6.22 0.73
CA ILE A 122 2.16 4.79 0.98
C ILE A 122 1.11 4.30 2.00
N PRO A 123 0.59 3.07 1.87
CA PRO A 123 -0.26 2.45 2.88
C PRO A 123 0.38 2.45 4.28
N GLU A 124 -0.44 2.56 5.32
CA GLU A 124 0.01 2.46 6.70
C GLU A 124 0.45 1.03 7.07
N ASP A 125 -0.23 0.02 6.53
CA ASP A 125 0.14 -1.41 6.69
C ASP A 125 0.49 -2.00 5.32
N ASP A 126 1.70 -2.50 5.18
CA ASP A 126 2.19 -3.21 4.00
C ASP A 126 1.72 -4.68 3.92
N GLY A 127 0.96 -5.14 4.93
CA GLY A 127 0.54 -6.52 5.07
C GLY A 127 1.64 -7.46 5.58
N GLY A 128 2.75 -6.94 6.11
CA GLY A 128 3.93 -7.72 6.54
C GLY A 128 4.74 -8.28 5.38
N CYS A 129 4.58 -7.70 4.19
CA CYS A 129 5.33 -7.97 2.97
C CYS A 129 5.56 -6.65 2.24
N ASP A 130 6.74 -6.46 1.68
CA ASP A 130 7.06 -5.24 0.93
C ASP A 130 6.03 -4.99 -0.18
N ILE A 131 5.61 -3.72 -0.31
CA ILE A 131 4.77 -3.28 -1.41
C ILE A 131 5.58 -3.34 -2.70
N THR A 132 5.11 -4.13 -3.66
CA THR A 132 5.76 -4.29 -4.97
C THR A 132 5.40 -3.15 -5.93
N GLY A 133 4.24 -2.50 -5.72
CA GLY A 133 3.82 -1.33 -6.45
C GLY A 133 2.32 -1.04 -6.36
N TYR A 134 1.80 -0.34 -7.37
CA TYR A 134 0.43 0.17 -7.37
C TYR A 134 -0.24 -0.01 -8.73
N ILE A 135 -1.51 -0.38 -8.69
CA ILE A 135 -2.40 -0.44 -9.84
C ILE A 135 -3.24 0.83 -9.83
N VAL A 136 -3.23 1.55 -10.94
CA VAL A 136 -4.03 2.75 -11.15
C VAL A 136 -5.13 2.45 -12.17
N ASP A 137 -6.37 2.66 -11.79
CA ASP A 137 -7.52 2.54 -12.69
C ASP A 137 -8.17 3.91 -12.87
N LYS A 138 -8.81 4.12 -14.04
CA LYS A 138 -9.64 5.29 -14.33
C LYS A 138 -11.07 4.88 -14.66
N SER A 139 -12.00 5.76 -14.35
CA SER A 139 -13.39 5.67 -14.77
C SER A 139 -13.86 7.03 -15.27
N ASP A 140 -14.74 7.04 -16.24
CA ASP A 140 -15.46 8.23 -16.65
C ASP A 140 -16.37 8.68 -15.50
N TYR A 141 -16.50 9.98 -15.27
CA TYR A 141 -17.35 10.49 -14.22
C TYR A 141 -18.81 10.04 -14.40
N GLY A 142 -19.37 9.47 -13.35
CA GLY A 142 -20.73 8.92 -13.35
C GLY A 142 -20.85 7.50 -13.92
N ALA A 143 -19.77 6.91 -14.45
CA ALA A 143 -19.72 5.50 -14.82
C ALA A 143 -19.31 4.63 -13.63
N ASN A 144 -19.70 3.35 -13.69
CA ASN A 144 -19.33 2.35 -12.66
C ASN A 144 -18.22 1.40 -13.15
N ASP A 145 -17.75 1.58 -14.37
CA ASP A 145 -16.73 0.74 -14.99
C ASP A 145 -15.35 1.33 -14.77
N TRP A 146 -14.44 0.49 -14.35
CA TRP A 146 -13.05 0.86 -14.13
C TRP A 146 -12.15 0.22 -15.18
N THR A 147 -11.34 1.04 -15.83
CA THR A 147 -10.35 0.59 -16.81
C THR A 147 -8.95 0.81 -16.22
N SER A 148 -8.14 -0.25 -16.24
CA SER A 148 -6.76 -0.13 -15.77
C SER A 148 -5.94 0.77 -16.69
N CYS A 149 -5.22 1.70 -16.09
CA CYS A 149 -4.27 2.53 -16.80
C CYS A 149 -3.05 1.70 -17.20
N PRO A 150 -2.48 1.90 -18.40
CA PRO A 150 -1.32 1.13 -18.86
C PRO A 150 -0.09 1.31 -17.97
N GLY A 151 0.58 0.22 -17.64
CA GLY A 151 1.80 0.21 -16.85
C GLY A 151 1.55 -0.01 -15.36
N TYR A 152 2.62 0.01 -14.59
CA TYR A 152 2.67 -0.33 -13.17
C TYR A 152 3.48 0.73 -12.42
N ALA A 153 2.92 1.31 -11.37
CA ALA A 153 3.60 2.33 -10.59
C ALA A 153 4.41 1.69 -9.46
N THR A 154 5.72 1.86 -9.45
CA THR A 154 6.61 1.41 -8.36
C THR A 154 6.83 2.46 -7.28
N LYS A 155 6.33 3.69 -7.50
CA LYS A 155 6.37 4.82 -6.57
C LYS A 155 4.96 5.32 -6.34
N CYS A 156 4.77 6.14 -5.30
CA CYS A 156 3.47 6.77 -5.00
C CYS A 156 3.11 7.91 -5.98
N GLU A 157 3.41 7.72 -7.26
CA GLU A 157 3.08 8.65 -8.33
C GLU A 157 2.89 7.91 -9.66
N TYR A 158 2.03 8.46 -10.52
CA TYR A 158 1.73 7.90 -11.83
C TYR A 158 1.33 9.02 -12.80
N ILE A 159 1.67 8.87 -14.09
CA ILE A 159 1.20 9.76 -15.14
C ILE A 159 0.15 9.03 -15.97
N ALA A 160 -1.11 9.39 -15.77
CA ALA A 160 -2.20 8.89 -16.58
C ALA A 160 -2.19 9.63 -17.94
N ARG A 161 -2.14 8.86 -19.03
CA ARG A 161 -2.09 9.35 -20.40
C ARG A 161 -3.33 8.91 -21.19
N GLY A 162 -3.52 9.49 -22.40
CA GLY A 162 -4.64 9.13 -23.27
C GLY A 162 -5.98 9.57 -22.70
N LEU A 163 -6.01 10.72 -22.02
CA LEU A 163 -7.22 11.37 -21.58
C LEU A 163 -7.82 12.20 -22.72
N GLN A 164 -9.12 12.42 -22.69
CA GLN A 164 -9.82 13.30 -23.64
C GLN A 164 -10.05 14.65 -22.99
N GLU A 165 -9.63 15.72 -23.67
CA GLU A 165 -9.82 17.09 -23.18
C GLU A 165 -11.30 17.39 -22.91
N GLY A 166 -11.58 18.07 -21.80
CA GLY A 166 -12.93 18.42 -21.36
C GLY A 166 -13.70 17.29 -20.67
N LYS A 167 -13.14 16.09 -20.63
CA LYS A 167 -13.81 14.94 -19.97
C LYS A 167 -13.43 14.85 -18.50
N LEU A 168 -14.41 14.53 -17.66
CA LEU A 168 -14.23 14.28 -16.23
C LEU A 168 -13.87 12.82 -15.98
N TYR A 169 -12.80 12.61 -15.20
CA TYR A 169 -12.32 11.29 -14.80
C TYR A 169 -12.27 11.15 -13.29
N THR A 170 -12.46 9.93 -12.82
CA THR A 170 -12.16 9.52 -11.45
C THR A 170 -11.04 8.48 -11.50
N PHE A 171 -10.06 8.59 -10.61
CA PHE A 171 -8.98 7.62 -10.49
C PHE A 171 -9.08 6.87 -9.17
N ARG A 172 -8.73 5.59 -9.20
CA ARG A 172 -8.52 4.80 -7.99
C ARG A 172 -7.16 4.14 -8.02
N ILE A 173 -6.56 3.99 -6.85
CA ILE A 173 -5.23 3.43 -6.65
C ILE A 173 -5.32 2.27 -5.67
N ARG A 174 -4.71 1.15 -6.01
CA ARG A 174 -4.61 -0.04 -5.16
C ARG A 174 -3.14 -0.41 -4.99
N ALA A 175 -2.71 -0.65 -3.75
CA ALA A 175 -1.37 -1.17 -3.47
C ALA A 175 -1.32 -2.68 -3.68
N GLU A 176 -0.17 -3.21 -4.04
CA GLU A 176 0.04 -4.63 -4.26
C GLU A 176 1.31 -5.10 -3.55
N ASN A 177 1.26 -6.28 -2.94
CA ASN A 177 2.38 -7.05 -2.45
C ASN A 177 2.27 -8.50 -2.96
N GLN A 178 3.19 -9.39 -2.59
CA GLN A 178 3.16 -10.80 -3.04
C GLN A 178 1.95 -11.61 -2.52
N ILE A 179 1.20 -11.10 -1.57
CA ILE A 179 0.01 -11.79 -1.02
C ILE A 179 -1.24 -11.40 -1.80
N GLY A 180 -1.33 -10.14 -2.26
CA GLY A 180 -2.48 -9.67 -3.04
C GLY A 180 -2.55 -8.15 -3.15
N THR A 181 -3.72 -7.70 -3.59
CA THR A 181 -4.02 -6.29 -3.88
C THR A 181 -4.94 -5.71 -2.82
N SER A 182 -4.67 -4.49 -2.39
CA SER A 182 -5.44 -3.74 -1.38
C SER A 182 -6.83 -3.34 -1.87
N ASP A 183 -7.64 -2.87 -0.95
CA ASP A 183 -8.78 -2.02 -1.26
C ASP A 183 -8.31 -0.72 -1.92
N ALA A 184 -9.21 -0.02 -2.62
CA ALA A 184 -8.86 1.14 -3.41
C ALA A 184 -8.93 2.45 -2.63
N LEU A 185 -7.93 3.31 -2.83
CA LEU A 185 -8.05 4.75 -2.59
C LEU A 185 -8.71 5.38 -3.82
N VAL A 186 -9.88 5.98 -3.65
CA VAL A 186 -10.61 6.66 -4.72
C VAL A 186 -10.40 8.17 -4.60
N GLY A 187 -9.95 8.79 -5.70
CA GLY A 187 -9.75 10.24 -5.80
C GLY A 187 -11.04 11.00 -6.09
N LYS A 188 -10.99 12.31 -5.93
CA LYS A 188 -12.04 13.20 -6.46
C LYS A 188 -12.02 13.17 -7.99
N HIS A 189 -13.14 13.47 -8.62
CA HIS A 189 -13.18 13.64 -10.07
C HIS A 189 -12.36 14.87 -10.50
N ILE A 190 -11.78 14.80 -11.69
CA ILE A 190 -10.92 15.82 -12.27
C ILE A 190 -11.20 15.94 -13.77
N GLU A 191 -11.30 17.15 -14.27
CA GLU A 191 -11.43 17.41 -15.70
C GLU A 191 -10.05 17.39 -16.38
N ALA A 192 -9.93 16.69 -17.49
CA ALA A 192 -8.74 16.73 -18.34
C ALA A 192 -8.72 18.04 -19.12
N LYS A 193 -8.06 19.06 -18.59
CA LYS A 193 -8.01 20.40 -19.16
C LYS A 193 -6.61 21.00 -19.02
N SER A 194 -6.09 21.57 -20.10
CA SER A 194 -4.87 22.37 -20.01
C SER A 194 -5.10 23.58 -19.09
N PRO A 195 -4.21 23.88 -18.14
CA PRO A 195 -4.27 25.13 -17.38
C PRO A 195 -3.87 26.34 -18.22
N TYR A 196 -3.52 26.12 -19.48
CA TYR A 196 -3.06 27.17 -20.42
C TYR A 196 -4.00 27.26 -21.61
N ASP A 197 -4.33 28.49 -22.00
CA ASP A 197 -5.10 28.79 -23.19
C ASP A 197 -4.15 29.14 -24.34
N PRO A 198 -4.58 29.05 -25.60
CA PRO A 198 -3.84 29.64 -26.74
C PRO A 198 -3.63 31.13 -26.50
N PRO A 199 -2.49 31.68 -26.92
CA PRO A 199 -2.30 33.14 -26.86
C PRO A 199 -3.31 33.87 -27.75
N GLY A 200 -3.63 35.07 -27.34
CA GLY A 200 -4.41 35.99 -28.16
C GLY A 200 -3.69 36.34 -29.47
N PRO A 201 -4.37 37.01 -30.42
CA PRO A 201 -3.73 37.46 -31.66
C PRO A 201 -2.68 38.55 -31.36
N PRO A 202 -1.59 38.63 -32.16
CA PRO A 202 -0.69 39.75 -32.11
C PRO A 202 -1.39 41.03 -32.62
N GLY A 203 -0.81 42.15 -32.29
CA GLY A 203 -1.27 43.43 -32.87
C GLY A 203 -1.20 43.45 -34.40
N GLN A 204 -1.90 44.40 -35.01
CA GLN A 204 -1.88 44.54 -36.47
C GLN A 204 -0.44 44.76 -36.97
N PRO A 205 -0.01 44.00 -37.99
CA PRO A 205 1.31 44.18 -38.57
C PRO A 205 1.41 45.51 -39.32
N LEU A 206 2.53 46.17 -39.12
CA LEU A 206 2.89 47.42 -39.84
C LEU A 206 4.04 47.11 -40.78
N ILE A 207 3.95 47.61 -42.00
CA ILE A 207 5.04 47.56 -42.97
C ILE A 207 5.94 48.79 -42.72
N GLU A 208 7.14 48.55 -42.20
CA GLU A 208 8.10 49.63 -41.92
C GLU A 208 8.91 50.04 -43.17
N SER A 209 9.22 49.05 -43.98
CA SER A 209 9.92 49.29 -45.24
C SER A 209 9.67 48.17 -46.26
N PHE A 210 9.82 48.43 -47.55
CA PHE A 210 9.71 47.38 -48.56
C PHE A 210 10.60 47.65 -49.75
N THR A 211 10.96 46.59 -50.47
CA THR A 211 11.66 46.61 -51.75
C THR A 211 10.86 45.82 -52.78
N GLN A 212 11.38 45.60 -53.96
CA GLN A 212 10.72 44.74 -54.96
C GLN A 212 10.66 43.26 -54.55
N SER A 213 11.49 42.86 -53.62
CA SER A 213 11.65 41.43 -53.23
C SER A 213 11.57 41.19 -51.74
N SER A 214 11.41 42.19 -50.88
CA SER A 214 11.37 42.07 -49.43
C SER A 214 10.52 43.15 -48.77
N ALA A 215 9.99 42.84 -47.57
CA ALA A 215 9.34 43.81 -46.72
C ALA A 215 9.78 43.55 -45.27
N THR A 216 9.99 44.62 -44.49
CA THR A 216 10.16 44.57 -43.03
C THR A 216 8.83 44.86 -42.40
N ILE A 217 8.38 43.89 -41.56
CA ILE A 217 7.09 43.94 -40.89
C ILE A 217 7.33 43.93 -39.39
N SER A 218 6.69 44.82 -38.65
CA SER A 218 6.67 44.82 -37.19
C SER A 218 5.25 44.64 -36.66
N TRP A 219 5.14 44.12 -35.48
CA TRP A 219 3.86 43.96 -34.74
C TRP A 219 4.11 44.00 -33.24
N THR A 220 3.06 44.27 -32.46
CA THR A 220 3.10 44.18 -31.02
C THR A 220 2.75 42.76 -30.56
N PRO A 221 3.43 42.20 -29.54
CA PRO A 221 3.06 40.94 -28.97
C PRO A 221 1.60 40.91 -28.48
N PRO A 222 0.96 39.73 -28.46
CA PRO A 222 -0.34 39.56 -27.82
C PRO A 222 -0.36 40.07 -26.37
N THR A 223 -1.44 40.72 -25.98
CA THR A 223 -1.66 41.13 -24.58
C THR A 223 -1.97 39.92 -23.69
N GLU A 224 -2.60 38.88 -24.27
CA GLU A 224 -2.93 37.64 -23.59
C GLU A 224 -1.97 36.55 -24.09
N THR A 225 -1.14 36.04 -23.17
CA THR A 225 -0.15 34.97 -23.46
C THR A 225 -0.71 33.57 -23.32
N GLY A 226 -1.95 33.42 -22.81
CA GLY A 226 -2.54 32.13 -22.48
C GLY A 226 -1.88 31.45 -21.27
N GLY A 227 -1.10 32.20 -20.47
CA GLY A 227 -0.43 31.69 -19.26
C GLY A 227 0.96 31.09 -19.48
N ARG A 228 1.50 31.14 -20.72
CA ARG A 228 2.88 30.75 -21.06
C ARG A 228 3.56 31.84 -21.93
N PRO A 229 4.89 31.95 -21.89
CA PRO A 229 5.61 32.86 -22.80
C PRO A 229 5.35 32.51 -24.26
N ILE A 230 5.25 33.54 -25.10
CA ILE A 230 5.19 33.39 -26.55
C ILE A 230 6.54 32.86 -27.03
N THR A 231 6.53 31.79 -27.82
CA THR A 231 7.74 31.14 -28.35
C THR A 231 8.02 31.49 -29.81
N GLY A 232 7.04 32.03 -30.54
CA GLY A 232 7.19 32.40 -31.94
C GLY A 232 5.91 32.91 -32.57
N TYR A 233 6.01 33.32 -33.81
CA TYR A 233 4.92 33.78 -34.67
C TYR A 233 5.03 33.07 -36.02
N PHE A 234 3.88 32.79 -36.65
CA PHE A 234 3.79 32.15 -37.96
C PHE A 234 3.03 33.02 -38.94
#